data_5946a8bae7702450a72e1731f99a895c
#
_entry.id   5946a8bae7702450a72e1731f99a895c
#
_cell.length_a   1.000
_cell.length_b   1.000
_cell.length_c   1.000
_cell.angle_alpha   90.00
_cell.angle_beta   90.00
_cell.angle_gamma   90.00
#
_symmetry.space_group_name_H-M   'P 1'
#
loop_
_entity.id
_entity.type
_entity.pdbx_description
1 polymer ?
#
loop_
_entity_poly.entity_id
_entity_poly.type
_entity_poly.pdbx_seq_one_letter_code
_entity_poly.pdbx_strand_id
1 'polypeptide(L)'
;SRINSSIRFIMVIAFPCAVGIGVLASPIMQLLFGDGGKEIELMLRIGAVSIVFYSLSTLTNALLQGVNRMQAPVKNALIALVLHIIVLLVCMYGLNLGIYSVVIANAFFALFMCTLNRRSLKRYTRYRQEVGKTFIVPAISSAIMGVAVFFAYDALHKLIHSNAISTVVCIALGGVVYIVCLFLF
;
A
#
# COMPACT_ATOMS: atom_id res chain seq x y z
N SER A 1 11.35 10.93 -17.51
CA SER A 1 11.27 12.25 -16.84
C SER A 1 11.55 12.08 -15.35
N ARG A 2 12.06 13.12 -14.66
CA ARG A 2 12.33 13.08 -13.21
C ARG A 2 11.11 12.65 -12.39
N ILE A 3 9.92 13.05 -12.82
CA ILE A 3 8.64 12.65 -12.20
C ILE A 3 8.44 11.13 -12.27
N ASN A 4 8.69 10.50 -13.43
CA ASN A 4 8.58 9.05 -13.57
C ASN A 4 9.57 8.31 -12.65
N SER A 5 10.81 8.81 -12.55
CA SER A 5 11.82 8.21 -11.67
C SER A 5 11.41 8.28 -10.19
N SER A 6 10.88 9.43 -9.75
CA SER A 6 10.40 9.58 -8.37
C SER A 6 9.22 8.66 -8.06
N ILE A 7 8.24 8.57 -8.98
CA ILE A 7 7.08 7.67 -8.80
C ILE A 7 7.53 6.21 -8.80
N ARG A 8 8.44 5.83 -9.70
CA ARG A 8 8.99 4.47 -9.74
C ARG A 8 9.71 4.12 -8.44
N PHE A 9 10.55 5.02 -7.92
CA PHE A 9 11.27 4.80 -6.66
C PHE A 9 10.32 4.54 -5.49
N ILE A 10 9.28 5.36 -5.35
CA ILE A 10 8.28 5.15 -4.28
C ILE A 10 7.51 3.84 -4.47
N MET A 11 7.13 3.49 -5.71
CA MET A 11 6.39 2.25 -5.98
C MET A 11 7.24 1.01 -5.72
N VAL A 12 8.53 1.05 -6.02
CA VAL A 12 9.50 -0.03 -5.71
C VAL A 12 9.55 -0.32 -4.20
N ILE A 13 9.30 0.68 -3.35
CA ILE A 13 9.26 0.50 -1.89
C ILE A 13 7.84 0.16 -1.41
N ALA A 14 6.82 0.84 -1.92
CA ALA A 14 5.45 0.71 -1.44
C ALA A 14 4.84 -0.68 -1.71
N PHE A 15 5.10 -1.27 -2.87
CA PHE A 15 4.54 -2.58 -3.22
C PHE A 15 5.02 -3.70 -2.29
N PRO A 16 6.34 -3.90 -2.06
CA PRO A 16 6.79 -4.96 -1.16
C PRO A 16 6.35 -4.72 0.29
N CYS A 17 6.28 -3.47 0.76
CA CYS A 17 5.75 -3.14 2.07
C CYS A 17 4.27 -3.53 2.20
N ALA A 18 3.45 -3.19 1.22
CA ALA A 18 2.02 -3.53 1.23
C ALA A 18 1.80 -5.06 1.19
N VAL A 19 2.48 -5.76 0.30
CA VAL A 19 2.38 -7.22 0.19
C VAL A 19 2.94 -7.91 1.43
N GLY A 20 4.10 -7.47 1.92
CA GLY A 20 4.73 -8.02 3.13
C GLY A 20 3.84 -7.91 4.36
N ILE A 21 3.27 -6.73 4.61
CA ILE A 21 2.33 -6.52 5.72
C ILE A 21 1.05 -7.34 5.51
N GLY A 22 0.52 -7.41 4.28
CA GLY A 22 -0.67 -8.17 3.98
C GLY A 22 -0.50 -9.69 4.20
N VAL A 23 0.64 -10.25 3.79
CA VAL A 23 0.95 -11.69 3.95
C VAL A 23 1.27 -12.03 5.40
N LEU A 24 2.07 -11.19 6.07
CA LEU A 24 2.49 -11.39 7.46
C LEU A 24 1.53 -10.75 8.48
N ALA A 25 0.31 -10.38 8.09
CA ALA A 25 -0.65 -9.70 8.98
C ALA A 25 -0.93 -10.51 10.24
N SER A 26 -1.19 -11.82 10.12
CA SER A 26 -1.44 -12.70 11.25
C SER A 26 -0.25 -12.78 12.22
N PRO A 27 0.97 -13.15 11.78
CA PRO A 27 2.12 -13.17 12.67
C PRO A 27 2.48 -11.80 13.27
N ILE A 28 2.31 -10.71 12.53
CA ILE A 28 2.56 -9.35 13.05
C ILE A 28 1.57 -9.02 14.17
N MET A 29 0.29 -9.31 13.97
CA MET A 29 -0.73 -9.02 14.98
C MET A 29 -0.53 -9.89 16.24
N GLN A 30 -0.16 -11.15 16.08
CA GLN A 30 0.19 -12.01 17.22
C GLN A 30 1.42 -11.49 18.00
N LEU A 31 2.41 -10.93 17.31
CA LEU A 31 3.59 -10.34 17.98
C LEU A 31 3.26 -9.09 18.78
N LEU A 32 2.37 -8.23 18.23
CA LEU A 32 2.07 -6.94 18.84
C LEU A 32 0.99 -7.01 19.93
N PHE A 33 0.01 -7.89 19.77
CA PHE A 33 -1.21 -7.90 20.59
C PHE A 33 -1.55 -9.28 21.16
N GLY A 34 -0.71 -10.29 20.96
CA GLY A 34 -1.00 -11.67 21.35
C GLY A 34 -2.06 -12.29 20.44
N ASP A 35 -3.06 -12.99 20.99
CA ASP A 35 -4.19 -13.52 20.22
C ASP A 35 -5.13 -12.41 19.73
N GLY A 36 -4.58 -11.50 18.93
CA GLY A 36 -5.34 -10.48 18.21
C GLY A 36 -6.34 -11.15 17.27
N GLY A 37 -7.64 -10.94 17.54
CA GLY A 37 -8.71 -11.60 16.81
C GLY A 37 -8.61 -11.44 15.28
N LYS A 38 -9.21 -12.37 14.55
CA LYS A 38 -9.26 -12.40 13.07
C LYS A 38 -9.72 -11.07 12.45
N GLU A 39 -10.52 -10.30 13.19
CA GLU A 39 -11.01 -8.99 12.76
C GLU A 39 -9.88 -7.98 12.59
N ILE A 40 -8.96 -7.91 13.54
CA ILE A 40 -7.83 -6.97 13.49
C ILE A 40 -6.84 -7.38 12.39
N GLU A 41 -6.62 -8.68 12.21
CA GLU A 41 -5.81 -9.20 11.10
C GLU A 41 -6.39 -8.78 9.74
N LEU A 42 -7.71 -8.95 9.56
CA LEU A 42 -8.39 -8.55 8.32
C LEU A 42 -8.31 -7.04 8.08
N MET A 43 -8.45 -6.24 9.14
CA MET A 43 -8.28 -4.78 9.05
C MET A 43 -6.87 -4.41 8.61
N LEU A 44 -5.84 -5.08 9.14
CA LEU A 44 -4.45 -4.85 8.72
C LEU A 44 -4.23 -5.24 7.25
N ARG A 45 -4.82 -6.34 6.79
CA ARG A 45 -4.74 -6.76 5.38
C ARG A 45 -5.40 -5.76 4.43
N ILE A 46 -6.59 -5.28 4.77
CA ILE A 46 -7.27 -4.24 4.00
C ILE A 46 -6.47 -2.94 4.01
N GLY A 47 -5.96 -2.55 5.19
CA GLY A 47 -5.12 -1.37 5.35
C GLY A 47 -3.81 -1.44 4.56
N ALA A 48 -3.22 -2.63 4.42
CA ALA A 48 -1.99 -2.83 3.65
C ALA A 48 -2.13 -2.41 2.17
N VAL A 49 -3.29 -2.62 1.57
CA VAL A 49 -3.57 -2.16 0.19
C VAL A 49 -3.49 -0.63 0.09
N SER A 50 -3.88 0.07 1.15
CA SER A 50 -3.85 1.53 1.20
C SER A 50 -2.44 2.10 1.15
N ILE A 51 -1.41 1.36 1.55
CA ILE A 51 -0.01 1.81 1.59
C ILE A 51 0.43 2.30 0.22
N VAL A 52 0.12 1.55 -0.84
CA VAL A 52 0.48 1.92 -2.22
C VAL A 52 -0.17 3.25 -2.62
N PHE A 53 -1.46 3.39 -2.34
CA PHE A 53 -2.21 4.61 -2.69
C PHE A 53 -1.76 5.81 -1.85
N TYR A 54 -1.54 5.65 -0.54
CA TYR A 54 -1.03 6.72 0.32
C TYR A 54 0.37 7.17 -0.10
N SER A 55 1.26 6.24 -0.39
CA SER A 55 2.61 6.56 -0.87
C SER A 55 2.57 7.36 -2.16
N LEU A 56 1.73 6.94 -3.11
CA LEU A 56 1.56 7.64 -4.38
C LEU A 56 0.90 9.01 -4.20
N SER A 57 -0.11 9.13 -3.34
CA SER A 57 -0.78 10.40 -3.08
C SER A 57 0.17 11.41 -2.42
N THR A 58 0.96 10.98 -1.46
CA THR A 58 1.95 11.82 -0.77
C THR A 58 3.01 12.34 -1.73
N LEU A 59 3.56 11.45 -2.57
CA LEU A 59 4.53 11.87 -3.57
C LEU A 59 3.92 12.83 -4.60
N THR A 60 2.72 12.55 -5.10
CA THR A 60 2.07 13.42 -6.09
C THR A 60 1.67 14.77 -5.49
N ASN A 61 1.37 14.85 -4.19
CA ASN A 61 1.22 16.12 -3.48
C ASN A 61 2.52 16.92 -3.51
N ALA A 62 3.65 16.27 -3.15
CA ALA A 62 4.97 16.92 -3.16
C ALA A 62 5.36 17.39 -4.58
N LEU A 63 5.08 16.59 -5.61
CA LEU A 63 5.34 16.96 -7.00
C LEU A 63 4.51 18.17 -7.44
N LEU A 64 3.23 18.25 -7.08
CA LEU A 64 2.37 19.40 -7.37
C LEU A 64 2.84 20.66 -6.65
N GLN A 65 3.30 20.53 -5.43
CA GLN A 65 3.92 21.63 -4.68
C GLN A 65 5.23 22.08 -5.36
N GLY A 66 6.07 21.13 -5.77
CA GLY A 66 7.34 21.42 -6.45
C GLY A 66 7.20 22.14 -7.80
N VAL A 67 6.06 21.98 -8.49
CA VAL A 67 5.73 22.76 -9.70
C VAL A 67 4.96 24.06 -9.39
N ASN A 68 5.03 24.53 -8.16
CA ASN A 68 4.38 25.75 -7.67
C ASN A 68 2.84 25.76 -7.81
N ARG A 69 2.21 24.59 -7.63
CA ARG A 69 0.75 24.41 -7.66
C ARG A 69 0.20 23.95 -6.32
N MET A 70 0.57 24.67 -5.24
CA MET A 70 0.22 24.33 -3.85
C MET A 70 -1.29 24.21 -3.59
N GLN A 71 -2.11 24.97 -4.33
CA GLN A 71 -3.57 24.92 -4.18
C GLN A 71 -4.20 23.63 -4.75
N ALA A 72 -3.55 22.94 -5.69
CA ALA A 72 -4.11 21.76 -6.33
C ALA A 72 -4.26 20.59 -5.33
N PRO A 73 -3.24 20.19 -4.56
CA PRO A 73 -3.39 19.16 -3.52
C PRO A 73 -4.47 19.48 -2.49
N VAL A 74 -4.58 20.76 -2.08
CA VAL A 74 -5.58 21.19 -1.08
C VAL A 74 -7.00 21.01 -1.62
N LYS A 75 -7.27 21.46 -2.84
CA LYS A 75 -8.57 21.28 -3.49
C LYS A 75 -8.89 19.79 -3.68
N ASN A 76 -7.91 19.00 -4.12
CA ASN A 76 -8.08 17.57 -4.30
C ASN A 76 -8.36 16.87 -2.97
N ALA A 77 -7.70 17.29 -1.87
CA ALA A 77 -7.94 16.76 -0.54
C ALA A 77 -9.35 17.05 -0.02
N LEU A 78 -9.87 18.27 -0.26
CA LEU A 78 -11.24 18.63 0.10
C LEU A 78 -12.27 17.76 -0.65
N ILE A 79 -12.08 17.56 -1.95
CA ILE A 79 -12.96 16.69 -2.75
C ILE A 79 -12.87 15.24 -2.24
N ALA A 80 -11.65 14.73 -2.03
CA ALA A 80 -11.43 13.39 -1.53
C ALA A 80 -12.03 13.19 -0.13
N LEU A 81 -11.99 14.22 0.74
CA LEU A 81 -12.60 14.18 2.07
C LEU A 81 -14.12 14.05 1.99
N VAL A 82 -14.78 14.82 1.13
CA VAL A 82 -16.24 14.69 0.93
C VAL A 82 -16.60 13.30 0.45
N LEU A 83 -15.87 12.76 -0.54
CA LEU A 83 -16.09 11.41 -1.04
C LEU A 83 -15.80 10.36 0.04
N HIS A 84 -14.77 10.56 0.87
CA HIS A 84 -14.46 9.69 1.99
C HIS A 84 -15.62 9.61 3.00
N ILE A 85 -16.21 10.75 3.37
CA ILE A 85 -17.35 10.80 4.27
C ILE A 85 -18.55 10.05 3.68
N ILE A 86 -18.82 10.23 2.39
CA ILE A 86 -19.90 9.50 1.70
C ILE A 86 -19.66 7.99 1.76
N VAL A 87 -18.44 7.53 1.41
CA VAL A 87 -18.09 6.11 1.45
C VAL A 87 -18.19 5.56 2.87
N LEU A 88 -17.71 6.32 3.87
CA LEU A 88 -17.79 5.93 5.28
C LEU A 88 -19.25 5.72 5.72
N LEU A 89 -20.14 6.67 5.41
CA LEU A 89 -21.54 6.57 5.75
C LEU A 89 -22.24 5.40 5.03
N VAL A 90 -21.95 5.20 3.75
CA VAL A 90 -22.51 4.07 2.98
C VAL A 90 -22.04 2.73 3.55
N CYS A 91 -20.74 2.59 3.87
CA CYS A 91 -20.21 1.36 4.45
C CYS A 91 -20.76 1.12 5.87
N MET A 92 -20.92 2.17 6.68
CA MET A 92 -21.34 2.05 8.07
C MET A 92 -22.84 1.78 8.20
N TYR A 93 -23.67 2.56 7.51
CA TYR A 93 -25.13 2.49 7.63
C TYR A 93 -25.80 1.71 6.51
N GLY A 94 -25.24 1.70 5.30
CA GLY A 94 -25.80 0.96 4.17
C GLY A 94 -25.42 -0.52 4.15
N LEU A 95 -24.15 -0.82 4.40
CA LEU A 95 -23.61 -2.18 4.35
C LEU A 95 -23.40 -2.80 5.75
N ASN A 96 -23.60 -2.03 6.82
CA ASN A 96 -23.41 -2.47 8.22
C ASN A 96 -22.06 -3.14 8.49
N LEU A 97 -20.97 -2.63 7.87
CA LEU A 97 -19.63 -3.20 7.99
C LEU A 97 -18.92 -2.86 9.31
N GLY A 98 -19.56 -2.10 10.21
CA GLY A 98 -18.99 -1.76 11.50
C GLY A 98 -17.64 -1.06 11.37
N ILE A 99 -16.66 -1.54 12.15
CA ILE A 99 -15.32 -0.93 12.21
C ILE A 99 -14.54 -1.04 10.88
N TYR A 100 -14.83 -2.03 10.03
CA TYR A 100 -14.21 -2.16 8.71
C TYR A 100 -14.51 -0.98 7.79
N SER A 101 -15.63 -0.29 8.02
CA SER A 101 -16.02 0.91 7.26
C SER A 101 -14.94 1.98 7.27
N VAL A 102 -14.26 2.16 8.40
CA VAL A 102 -13.19 3.16 8.56
C VAL A 102 -11.97 2.81 7.71
N VAL A 103 -11.54 1.55 7.74
CA VAL A 103 -10.36 1.09 6.98
C VAL A 103 -10.63 1.15 5.48
N ILE A 104 -11.83 0.72 5.06
CA ILE A 104 -12.27 0.76 3.66
C ILE A 104 -12.37 2.22 3.18
N ALA A 105 -13.00 3.10 3.95
CA ALA A 105 -13.14 4.50 3.60
C ALA A 105 -11.77 5.19 3.49
N ASN A 106 -10.80 4.87 4.35
CA ASN A 106 -9.43 5.35 4.26
C ASN A 106 -8.72 4.87 2.99
N ALA A 107 -8.92 3.62 2.58
CA ALA A 107 -8.38 3.10 1.32
C ALA A 107 -8.95 3.87 0.11
N PHE A 108 -10.26 4.13 0.11
CA PHE A 108 -10.90 4.94 -0.92
C PHE A 108 -10.43 6.40 -0.91
N PHE A 109 -10.24 7.01 0.27
CA PHE A 109 -9.65 8.34 0.36
C PHE A 109 -8.30 8.43 -0.35
N ALA A 110 -7.40 7.49 -0.06
CA ALA A 110 -6.09 7.44 -0.71
C ALA A 110 -6.20 7.24 -2.23
N LEU A 111 -7.13 6.39 -2.68
CA LEU A 111 -7.41 6.16 -4.10
C LEU A 111 -7.95 7.42 -4.80
N PHE A 112 -8.90 8.14 -4.17
CA PHE A 112 -9.43 9.40 -4.69
C PHE A 112 -8.34 10.45 -4.79
N MET A 113 -7.50 10.60 -3.75
CA MET A 113 -6.36 11.50 -3.76
C MET A 113 -5.40 11.19 -4.91
N CYS A 114 -5.02 9.92 -5.10
CA CYS A 114 -4.17 9.49 -6.22
C CYS A 114 -4.76 9.88 -7.57
N THR A 115 -6.06 9.63 -7.76
CA THR A 115 -6.74 9.87 -9.03
C THR A 115 -6.82 11.36 -9.34
N LEU A 116 -7.19 12.18 -8.36
CA LEU A 116 -7.29 13.63 -8.50
C LEU A 116 -5.91 14.27 -8.71
N ASN A 117 -4.92 13.85 -7.94
CA ASN A 117 -3.55 14.34 -8.07
C ASN A 117 -2.93 13.96 -9.42
N ARG A 118 -3.18 12.74 -9.91
CA ARG A 118 -2.74 12.30 -11.24
C ARG A 118 -3.34 13.17 -12.33
N ARG A 119 -4.66 13.50 -12.24
CA ARG A 119 -5.32 14.41 -13.19
C ARG A 119 -4.70 15.80 -13.13
N SER A 120 -4.48 16.35 -11.95
CA SER A 120 -3.84 17.64 -11.74
C SER A 120 -2.41 17.66 -12.29
N LEU A 121 -1.61 16.65 -11.97
CA LEU A 121 -0.23 16.53 -12.43
C LEU A 121 -0.15 16.45 -13.96
N LYS A 122 -1.01 15.63 -14.58
CA LYS A 122 -1.12 15.54 -16.07
C LYS A 122 -1.48 16.89 -16.69
N ARG A 123 -2.37 17.64 -16.06
CA ARG A 123 -2.81 18.98 -16.54
C ARG A 123 -1.69 20.01 -16.49
N TYR A 124 -0.91 20.03 -15.41
CA TYR A 124 0.10 21.08 -15.18
C TYR A 124 1.49 20.75 -15.74
N THR A 125 1.84 19.47 -15.91
CA THR A 125 3.21 19.06 -16.29
C THR A 125 3.27 18.30 -17.63
N ARG A 126 2.14 18.06 -18.32
CA ARG A 126 2.02 17.18 -19.50
C ARG A 126 2.60 15.78 -19.26
N TYR A 127 2.63 15.35 -18.01
CA TYR A 127 3.18 14.09 -17.56
C TYR A 127 2.47 12.90 -18.21
N ARG A 128 3.26 11.97 -18.77
CA ARG A 128 2.80 10.66 -19.23
C ARG A 128 3.34 9.58 -18.30
N GLN A 129 2.45 8.83 -17.70
CA GLN A 129 2.81 7.80 -16.73
C GLN A 129 3.25 6.52 -17.46
N GLU A 130 4.45 6.04 -17.14
CA GLU A 130 4.95 4.76 -17.58
C GLU A 130 4.42 3.66 -16.66
N VAL A 131 3.29 3.03 -17.05
CA VAL A 131 2.59 2.06 -16.20
C VAL A 131 3.39 0.77 -16.03
N GLY A 132 3.99 0.27 -17.11
CA GLY A 132 4.69 -1.02 -17.11
C GLY A 132 5.82 -1.07 -16.07
N LYS A 133 6.87 -0.29 -16.27
CA LYS A 133 8.05 -0.28 -15.40
C LYS A 133 7.79 0.29 -13.99
N THR A 134 6.77 1.13 -13.85
CA THR A 134 6.50 1.83 -12.58
C THR A 134 5.59 1.04 -11.66
N PHE A 135 4.62 0.30 -12.20
CA PHE A 135 3.62 -0.41 -11.41
C PHE A 135 3.67 -1.93 -11.62
N ILE A 136 3.74 -2.39 -12.87
CA ILE A 136 3.63 -3.82 -13.18
C ILE A 136 4.84 -4.59 -12.67
N VAL A 137 6.06 -4.11 -12.92
CA VAL A 137 7.28 -4.78 -12.47
C VAL A 137 7.35 -4.88 -10.94
N PRO A 138 7.21 -3.78 -10.14
CA PRO A 138 7.17 -3.89 -8.69
C PRO A 138 6.02 -4.75 -8.17
N ALA A 139 4.84 -4.69 -8.81
CA ALA A 139 3.68 -5.50 -8.40
C ALA A 139 3.93 -7.00 -8.58
N ILE A 140 4.45 -7.43 -9.74
CA ILE A 140 4.77 -8.82 -10.00
C ILE A 140 5.88 -9.31 -9.07
N SER A 141 6.97 -8.54 -8.93
CA SER A 141 8.07 -8.87 -8.01
C SER A 141 7.58 -9.02 -6.56
N SER A 142 6.69 -8.14 -6.12
CA SER A 142 6.09 -8.21 -4.79
C SER A 142 5.13 -9.40 -4.63
N ALA A 143 4.38 -9.76 -5.68
CA ALA A 143 3.53 -10.95 -5.65
C ALA A 143 4.36 -12.24 -5.50
N ILE A 144 5.46 -12.36 -6.25
CA ILE A 144 6.40 -13.49 -6.12
C ILE A 144 7.00 -13.51 -4.71
N MET A 145 7.44 -12.36 -4.20
CA MET A 145 7.93 -12.22 -2.83
C MET A 145 6.87 -12.68 -1.83
N GLY A 146 5.62 -12.24 -1.99
CA GLY A 146 4.52 -12.59 -1.09
C GLY A 146 4.27 -14.09 -1.02
N VAL A 147 4.27 -14.77 -2.16
CA VAL A 147 4.14 -16.24 -2.25
C VAL A 147 5.33 -16.91 -1.55
N ALA A 148 6.54 -16.47 -1.81
CA ALA A 148 7.75 -17.03 -1.19
C ALA A 148 7.73 -16.85 0.35
N VAL A 149 7.35 -15.66 0.84
CA VAL A 149 7.23 -15.36 2.27
C VAL A 149 6.15 -16.19 2.93
N PHE A 150 5.01 -16.41 2.26
CA PHE A 150 3.92 -17.22 2.79
C PHE A 150 4.36 -18.66 3.06
N PHE A 151 4.99 -19.31 2.07
CA PHE A 151 5.49 -20.69 2.24
C PHE A 151 6.67 -20.75 3.20
N ALA A 152 7.59 -19.78 3.16
CA ALA A 152 8.71 -19.74 4.07
C ALA A 152 8.28 -19.59 5.53
N TYR A 153 7.27 -18.76 5.80
CA TYR A 153 6.74 -18.59 7.15
C TYR A 153 6.13 -19.89 7.69
N ASP A 154 5.32 -20.59 6.90
CA ASP A 154 4.72 -21.85 7.31
C ASP A 154 5.79 -22.92 7.63
N ALA A 155 6.82 -23.01 6.79
CA ALA A 155 7.94 -23.93 7.01
C ALA A 155 8.78 -23.56 8.25
N LEU A 156 9.14 -22.28 8.40
CA LEU A 156 9.96 -21.81 9.52
C LEU A 156 9.22 -21.89 10.86
N HIS A 157 7.92 -21.59 10.87
CA HIS A 157 7.13 -21.67 12.09
C HIS A 157 7.01 -23.10 12.61
N LYS A 158 6.93 -24.09 11.72
CA LYS A 158 6.94 -25.52 12.08
C LYS A 158 8.29 -25.99 12.63
N LEU A 159 9.40 -25.37 12.18
CA LEU A 159 10.75 -25.73 12.61
C LEU A 159 11.18 -25.05 13.91
N ILE A 160 10.94 -23.76 14.02
CA ILE A 160 11.50 -22.91 15.08
C ILE A 160 10.51 -22.75 16.26
N HIS A 161 9.21 -22.96 16.03
CA HIS A 161 8.13 -22.78 17.02
C HIS A 161 8.10 -21.38 17.68
N SER A 162 8.78 -20.39 17.09
CA SER A 162 8.83 -19.01 17.55
C SER A 162 8.30 -18.07 16.48
N ASN A 163 7.16 -17.42 16.76
CA ASN A 163 6.55 -16.46 15.85
C ASN A 163 7.48 -15.28 15.55
N ALA A 164 8.16 -14.73 16.58
CA ALA A 164 9.05 -13.58 16.43
C ALA A 164 10.20 -13.85 15.47
N ILE A 165 10.92 -14.96 15.68
CA ILE A 165 12.08 -15.33 14.87
C ILE A 165 11.63 -15.63 13.44
N SER A 166 10.56 -16.42 13.26
CA SER A 166 10.02 -16.77 11.94
C SER A 166 9.61 -15.52 11.16
N THR A 167 8.96 -14.56 11.82
CA THR A 167 8.53 -13.30 11.19
C THR A 167 9.73 -12.46 10.73
N VAL A 168 10.73 -12.25 11.59
CA VAL A 168 11.92 -11.46 11.25
C VAL A 168 12.71 -12.10 10.11
N VAL A 169 12.92 -13.41 10.16
CA VAL A 169 13.61 -14.15 9.09
C VAL A 169 12.84 -14.07 7.77
N CYS A 170 11.51 -14.17 7.80
CA CYS A 170 10.66 -14.04 6.62
C CYS A 170 10.69 -12.63 6.01
N ILE A 171 10.78 -11.59 6.84
CA ILE A 171 10.94 -10.20 6.34
C ILE A 171 12.29 -10.07 5.61
N ALA A 172 13.37 -10.56 6.19
CA ALA A 172 14.70 -10.51 5.57
C ALA A 172 14.74 -11.31 4.25
N LEU A 173 14.21 -12.54 4.26
CA LEU A 173 14.13 -13.40 3.09
C LEU A 173 13.26 -12.77 1.99
N GLY A 174 12.11 -12.20 2.36
CA GLY A 174 11.23 -11.47 1.45
C GLY A 174 11.95 -10.32 0.76
N GLY A 175 12.72 -9.53 1.51
CA GLY A 175 13.54 -8.45 0.96
C GLY A 175 14.55 -8.93 -0.07
N VAL A 176 15.24 -10.02 0.21
CA VAL A 176 16.22 -10.64 -0.74
C VAL A 176 15.51 -11.13 -2.01
N VAL A 177 14.41 -11.89 -1.87
CA VAL A 177 13.63 -12.39 -3.01
C VAL A 177 13.13 -11.24 -3.86
N TYR A 178 12.61 -10.18 -3.23
CA TYR A 178 12.11 -9.00 -3.94
C TYR A 178 13.21 -8.31 -4.75
N ILE A 179 14.36 -8.07 -4.14
CA ILE A 179 15.51 -7.44 -4.81
C ILE A 179 15.96 -8.29 -6.01
N VAL A 180 16.10 -9.59 -5.85
CA VAL A 180 16.47 -10.51 -6.94
C VAL A 180 15.45 -10.44 -8.07
N CYS A 181 14.15 -10.52 -7.77
CA CYS A 181 13.09 -10.40 -8.79
C CYS A 181 13.12 -9.04 -9.50
N LEU A 182 13.39 -7.95 -8.75
CA LEU A 182 13.46 -6.60 -9.33
C LEU A 182 14.63 -6.44 -10.32
N PHE A 183 15.74 -7.17 -10.11
CA PHE A 183 16.87 -7.17 -11.04
C PHE A 183 16.64 -8.07 -12.27
N LEU A 184 15.77 -9.06 -12.16
CA LEU A 184 15.45 -9.98 -13.27
C LEU A 184 14.46 -9.40 -14.27
N PHE A 185 13.62 -8.44 -13.85
CA PHE A 185 12.58 -7.78 -14.66
C PHE A 185 12.93 -6.31 -14.94
#